data_f2d5332e95fcee9f964b0a7b3bc39556
#
_entry.id   f2d5332e95fcee9f964b0a7b3bc39556
#
_cell.length_a   1.000
_cell.length_b   1.000
_cell.length_c   1.000
_cell.angle_alpha   90.00
_cell.angle_beta   90.00
_cell.angle_gamma   90.00
#
_symmetry.space_group_name_H-M   'P 1'
#
loop_
_entity.id
_entity.type
_entity.pdbx_description
1 polymer ?
#
loop_
_entity_poly.entity_id
_entity_poly.type
_entity_poly.pdbx_seq_one_letter_code
_entity_poly.pdbx_strand_id
1 'polypeptide(L)'
;MARDPRWGRTPETYGEDPFLSGKLGVAFVKGLQGNDPRYLKVVSTPKHFAANNEEHNRFECNPQISERDLREYYLPAFERCIIDGKAQSIMTAYNAINDVPCTLNTWLLKKVLRTDWGFNGYVVSDCGAPSLLVTHHKYVKTPEAAATLALKAGLDLECGDNVYIEPLMNAYKQYMVSEAEIDTAAYRILRARMMLGLFDDPAKNPYNALSPSIVGCEKHKNMALEAARQSLV
;
A
#
# COMPACT_ATOMS: atom_id res chain seq x y z
N MET A 1 -8.92 4.30 8.10
CA MET A 1 -9.75 4.74 9.25
C MET A 1 -11.14 5.09 8.77
N ALA A 2 -12.17 4.83 9.57
CA ALA A 2 -13.53 5.28 9.31
C ALA A 2 -13.64 6.79 9.58
N ARG A 3 -14.42 7.50 8.75
CA ARG A 3 -14.73 8.94 8.92
C ARG A 3 -16.23 9.17 9.04
N ASP A 4 -17.01 8.45 8.26
CA ASP A 4 -18.46 8.54 8.22
C ASP A 4 -19.04 7.12 8.26
N PRO A 5 -20.04 6.84 9.10
CA PRO A 5 -20.62 5.50 9.23
C PRO A 5 -21.32 5.00 7.96
N ARG A 6 -21.63 5.89 7.03
CA ARG A 6 -22.24 5.56 5.73
C ARG A 6 -21.23 5.04 4.70
N TRP A 7 -19.94 5.19 4.96
CA TRP A 7 -18.92 4.71 4.04
C TRP A 7 -18.95 3.18 3.94
N GLY A 8 -19.18 2.64 2.73
CA GLY A 8 -19.38 1.21 2.50
C GLY A 8 -18.19 0.31 2.85
N ARG A 9 -16.98 0.87 3.02
CA ARG A 9 -15.76 0.13 3.38
C ARG A 9 -15.37 0.29 4.86
N THR A 10 -16.22 0.88 5.69
CA THR A 10 -16.00 0.96 7.14
C THR A 10 -15.61 -0.39 7.77
N PRO A 11 -16.22 -1.56 7.38
CA PRO A 11 -15.83 -2.86 7.90
C PRO A 11 -14.39 -3.31 7.58
N GLU A 12 -13.72 -2.66 6.64
CA GLU A 12 -12.30 -2.93 6.32
C GLU A 12 -11.33 -2.15 7.24
N THR A 13 -11.84 -1.46 8.25
CA THR A 13 -11.06 -0.59 9.14
C THR A 13 -11.19 -1.02 10.59
N TYR A 14 -10.29 -0.51 11.43
CA TYR A 14 -10.34 -0.68 12.87
C TYR A 14 -11.04 0.49 13.60
N GLY A 15 -11.89 1.24 12.91
CA GLY A 15 -12.65 2.35 13.46
C GLY A 15 -12.08 3.73 13.13
N GLU A 16 -12.55 4.73 13.85
CA GLU A 16 -12.28 6.15 13.59
C GLU A 16 -11.05 6.70 14.34
N ASP A 17 -10.63 6.03 15.40
CA ASP A 17 -9.47 6.46 16.19
C ASP A 17 -8.15 6.07 15.51
N PRO A 18 -7.31 7.05 15.14
CA PRO A 18 -6.02 6.78 14.50
C PRO A 18 -5.03 6.03 15.42
N PHE A 19 -5.11 6.21 16.73
CA PHE A 19 -4.25 5.51 17.69
C PHE A 19 -4.60 4.02 17.75
N LEU A 20 -5.88 3.69 17.96
CA LEU A 20 -6.37 2.31 18.00
C LEU A 20 -6.10 1.61 16.66
N SER A 21 -6.47 2.26 15.54
CA SER A 21 -6.22 1.74 14.18
C SER A 21 -4.73 1.48 13.94
N GLY A 22 -3.86 2.36 14.42
CA GLY A 22 -2.41 2.17 14.34
C GLY A 22 -1.93 0.98 15.17
N LYS A 23 -2.42 0.82 16.40
CA LYS A 23 -2.04 -0.30 17.27
C LYS A 23 -2.47 -1.66 16.70
N LEU A 24 -3.72 -1.76 16.27
CA LEU A 24 -4.24 -2.99 15.65
C LEU A 24 -3.56 -3.26 14.30
N GLY A 25 -3.33 -2.22 13.50
CA GLY A 25 -2.60 -2.33 12.24
C GLY A 25 -1.18 -2.86 12.43
N VAL A 26 -0.44 -2.37 13.42
CA VAL A 26 0.90 -2.89 13.77
C VAL A 26 0.87 -4.37 14.13
N ALA A 27 -0.09 -4.77 14.98
CA ALA A 27 -0.23 -6.17 15.37
C ALA A 27 -0.55 -7.06 14.15
N PHE A 28 -1.43 -6.59 13.27
CA PHE A 28 -1.79 -7.29 12.04
C PHE A 28 -0.61 -7.42 11.08
N VAL A 29 0.13 -6.33 10.84
CA VAL A 29 1.35 -6.32 10.01
C VAL A 29 2.37 -7.35 10.52
N LYS A 30 2.67 -7.32 11.83
CA LYS A 30 3.61 -8.26 12.44
C LYS A 30 3.15 -9.71 12.33
N GLY A 31 1.84 -9.96 12.58
CA GLY A 31 1.25 -11.28 12.44
C GLY A 31 1.33 -11.85 11.03
N LEU A 32 1.09 -11.00 10.01
CA LEU A 32 1.21 -11.38 8.61
C LEU A 32 2.67 -11.64 8.21
N GLN A 33 3.57 -10.73 8.53
CA GLN A 33 4.97 -10.82 8.10
C GLN A 33 5.77 -11.90 8.84
N GLY A 34 5.30 -12.29 10.02
CA GLY A 34 5.97 -13.29 10.86
C GLY A 34 7.14 -12.70 11.65
N ASN A 35 7.89 -13.57 12.32
CA ASN A 35 8.97 -13.21 13.23
C ASN A 35 10.31 -13.88 12.91
N ASP A 36 10.44 -14.54 11.75
CA ASP A 36 11.70 -15.08 11.32
C ASP A 36 12.70 -13.93 11.03
N PRO A 37 13.94 -14.01 11.47
CA PRO A 37 14.90 -12.91 11.32
C PRO A 37 15.36 -12.70 9.87
N ARG A 38 15.19 -13.69 9.00
CA ARG A 38 15.64 -13.66 7.61
C ARG A 38 14.49 -13.57 6.61
N TYR A 39 13.41 -14.31 6.86
CA TYR A 39 12.33 -14.49 5.90
C TYR A 39 11.03 -13.85 6.37
N LEU A 40 10.35 -13.20 5.44
CA LEU A 40 8.96 -12.81 5.62
C LEU A 40 8.05 -13.98 5.28
N LYS A 41 6.98 -14.15 6.04
CA LYS A 41 5.93 -15.12 5.73
C LYS A 41 5.09 -14.65 4.53
N VAL A 42 4.67 -13.38 4.54
CA VAL A 42 4.05 -12.64 3.43
C VAL A 42 4.43 -11.17 3.55
N VAL A 43 4.22 -10.38 2.51
CA VAL A 43 4.34 -8.92 2.57
C VAL A 43 3.01 -8.32 2.99
N SER A 44 3.02 -7.52 4.06
CA SER A 44 1.85 -6.73 4.47
C SER A 44 1.82 -5.40 3.72
N THR A 45 0.61 -5.02 3.26
CA THR A 45 0.39 -3.82 2.44
C THR A 45 -0.74 -2.98 3.04
N PRO A 46 -0.46 -2.07 4.01
CA PRO A 46 -1.45 -1.11 4.49
C PRO A 46 -2.04 -0.29 3.34
N LYS A 47 -3.39 -0.06 3.40
CA LYS A 47 -4.12 0.60 2.33
C LYS A 47 -5.33 1.38 2.84
N HIS A 48 -5.83 2.32 2.11
CA HIS A 48 -5.30 2.93 0.88
C HIS A 48 -4.66 4.27 1.26
N PHE A 49 -3.45 4.51 0.86
CA PHE A 49 -2.63 5.64 1.28
C PHE A 49 -2.81 6.83 0.34
N ALA A 50 -3.58 7.89 0.73
CA ALA A 50 -4.26 8.12 1.98
C ALA A 50 -5.63 8.79 1.75
N ALA A 51 -6.39 8.97 2.83
CA ALA A 51 -7.66 9.68 2.85
C ALA A 51 -8.73 9.13 1.89
N ASN A 52 -8.73 7.83 1.62
CA ASN A 52 -9.77 7.13 0.85
C ASN A 52 -10.95 6.81 1.77
N ASN A 53 -11.89 7.75 1.88
CA ASN A 53 -13.06 7.66 2.78
C ASN A 53 -14.38 7.95 2.07
N GLU A 54 -14.39 7.92 0.75
CA GLU A 54 -15.55 8.11 -0.12
C GLU A 54 -15.60 6.95 -1.13
N GLU A 55 -16.72 6.22 -1.20
CA GLU A 55 -16.87 5.09 -2.12
C GLU A 55 -17.66 5.44 -3.36
N HIS A 56 -18.65 6.29 -3.22
CA HIS A 56 -19.56 6.65 -4.33
C HIS A 56 -18.81 7.34 -5.48
N ASN A 57 -17.88 8.22 -5.15
CA ASN A 57 -17.07 8.99 -6.12
C ASN A 57 -15.56 8.76 -5.94
N ARG A 58 -15.15 7.58 -5.55
CA ARG A 58 -13.77 7.27 -5.13
C ARG A 58 -12.70 7.56 -6.18
N PHE A 59 -13.04 7.50 -7.47
CA PHE A 59 -12.09 7.71 -8.57
C PHE A 59 -11.83 9.19 -8.88
N GLU A 60 -12.74 10.08 -8.46
CA GLU A 60 -12.65 11.52 -8.70
C GLU A 60 -12.60 12.33 -7.39
N CYS A 61 -12.74 11.64 -6.25
CA CYS A 61 -12.73 12.27 -4.95
C CYS A 61 -11.44 13.05 -4.73
N ASN A 62 -11.56 14.29 -4.27
CA ASN A 62 -10.42 15.20 -4.07
C ASN A 62 -10.62 16.04 -2.80
N PRO A 63 -10.49 15.44 -1.62
CA PRO A 63 -10.63 16.18 -0.38
C PRO A 63 -9.52 17.23 -0.23
N GLN A 64 -9.91 18.42 0.22
CA GLN A 64 -9.00 19.49 0.59
C GLN A 64 -8.72 19.36 2.09
N ILE A 65 -7.50 18.96 2.43
CA ILE A 65 -7.12 18.60 3.80
C ILE A 65 -5.87 19.40 4.19
N SER A 66 -5.91 20.05 5.36
CA SER A 66 -4.72 20.74 5.88
C SER A 66 -3.58 19.76 6.15
N GLU A 67 -2.34 20.21 6.03
CA GLU A 67 -1.18 19.37 6.39
C GLU A 67 -1.25 18.92 7.85
N ARG A 68 -1.77 19.75 8.74
CA ARG A 68 -1.99 19.39 10.14
C ARG A 68 -2.94 18.20 10.27
N ASP A 69 -4.11 18.25 9.62
CA ASP A 69 -5.09 17.17 9.70
C ASP A 69 -4.56 15.89 9.04
N LEU A 70 -3.80 16.02 7.96
CA LEU A 70 -3.10 14.87 7.38
C LEU A 70 -2.19 14.22 8.41
N ARG A 71 -1.31 14.99 9.07
CA ARG A 71 -0.31 14.46 10.02
C ARG A 71 -0.90 14.01 11.34
N GLU A 72 -1.97 14.64 11.82
CA GLU A 72 -2.54 14.33 13.13
C GLU A 72 -3.64 13.27 13.05
N TYR A 73 -4.30 13.10 11.88
CA TYR A 73 -5.45 12.20 11.78
C TYR A 73 -5.32 11.13 10.68
N TYR A 74 -5.06 11.51 9.43
CA TYR A 74 -5.12 10.55 8.31
C TYR A 74 -3.88 9.67 8.19
N LEU A 75 -2.71 10.16 8.56
CA LEU A 75 -1.44 9.48 8.35
C LEU A 75 -0.96 8.62 9.54
N PRO A 76 -1.28 8.90 10.82
CA PRO A 76 -0.65 8.21 11.96
C PRO A 76 -0.82 6.69 11.97
N ALA A 77 -1.96 6.16 11.50
CA ALA A 77 -2.16 4.71 11.42
C ALA A 77 -1.21 4.05 10.40
N PHE A 78 -0.97 4.72 9.27
CA PHE A 78 0.01 4.27 8.27
C PHE A 78 1.44 4.38 8.79
N GLU A 79 1.79 5.52 9.40
CA GLU A 79 3.10 5.75 10.01
C GLU A 79 3.47 4.62 10.97
N ARG A 80 2.56 4.26 11.88
CA ARG A 80 2.79 3.15 12.80
C ARG A 80 2.96 1.81 12.09
N CYS A 81 2.16 1.51 11.07
CA CYS A 81 2.32 0.29 10.29
C CYS A 81 3.71 0.22 9.62
N ILE A 82 4.26 1.35 9.18
CA ILE A 82 5.58 1.44 8.57
C ILE A 82 6.69 1.41 9.63
N ILE A 83 6.62 2.28 10.64
CA ILE A 83 7.71 2.47 11.60
C ILE A 83 7.74 1.34 12.63
N ASP A 84 6.61 1.04 13.26
CA ASP A 84 6.51 0.05 14.34
C ASP A 84 6.22 -1.36 13.81
N GLY A 85 5.38 -1.46 12.76
CA GLY A 85 4.98 -2.70 12.11
C GLY A 85 6.02 -3.23 11.13
N LYS A 86 6.89 -2.36 10.59
CA LYS A 86 7.88 -2.71 9.54
C LYS A 86 7.24 -3.26 8.27
N ALA A 87 6.05 -2.77 7.89
CA ALA A 87 5.41 -3.17 6.65
C ALA A 87 6.35 -2.96 5.45
N GLN A 88 6.40 -3.95 4.54
CA GLN A 88 7.32 -3.93 3.40
C GLN A 88 6.66 -3.46 2.10
N SER A 89 5.38 -3.15 2.15
CA SER A 89 4.64 -2.53 1.05
C SER A 89 3.63 -1.52 1.58
N ILE A 90 3.17 -0.62 0.72
CA ILE A 90 2.04 0.28 0.96
C ILE A 90 1.31 0.50 -0.35
N MET A 91 -0.03 0.58 -0.32
CA MET A 91 -0.85 0.78 -1.52
C MET A 91 -1.40 2.20 -1.56
N THR A 92 -1.20 2.89 -2.70
CA THR A 92 -1.77 4.22 -2.92
C THR A 92 -3.28 4.17 -3.09
N ALA A 93 -3.96 5.27 -2.78
CA ALA A 93 -5.40 5.39 -2.95
C ALA A 93 -5.79 5.86 -4.36
N TYR A 94 -7.05 5.63 -4.73
CA TYR A 94 -7.64 6.12 -5.98
C TYR A 94 -7.78 7.65 -6.02
N ASN A 95 -8.15 8.24 -4.89
CA ASN A 95 -8.49 9.65 -4.79
C ASN A 95 -7.28 10.58 -4.94
N ALA A 96 -7.55 11.83 -5.23
CA ALA A 96 -6.60 12.92 -5.03
C ALA A 96 -6.62 13.42 -3.58
N ILE A 97 -5.62 14.19 -3.20
CA ILE A 97 -5.56 15.03 -2.00
C ILE A 97 -5.01 16.37 -2.43
N ASN A 98 -5.72 17.46 -2.13
CA ASN A 98 -5.29 18.82 -2.48
C ASN A 98 -4.87 18.92 -3.96
N ASP A 99 -5.74 18.46 -4.85
CA ASP A 99 -5.59 18.47 -6.31
C ASP A 99 -4.52 17.52 -6.90
N VAL A 100 -3.85 16.71 -6.07
CA VAL A 100 -2.83 15.77 -6.54
C VAL A 100 -3.28 14.33 -6.30
N PRO A 101 -3.48 13.51 -7.35
CA PRO A 101 -3.78 12.08 -7.20
C PRO A 101 -2.77 11.37 -6.31
N CYS A 102 -3.22 10.53 -5.37
CA CYS A 102 -2.33 9.86 -4.41
C CYS A 102 -1.21 9.07 -5.10
N THR A 103 -1.49 8.50 -6.27
CA THR A 103 -0.51 7.78 -7.10
C THR A 103 0.64 8.67 -7.62
N LEU A 104 0.41 9.99 -7.71
CA LEU A 104 1.40 10.99 -8.17
C LEU A 104 1.90 11.90 -7.06
N ASN A 105 1.40 11.77 -5.85
CA ASN A 105 1.64 12.72 -4.77
C ASN A 105 3.07 12.58 -4.21
N THR A 106 3.99 13.35 -4.74
CA THR A 106 5.41 13.34 -4.33
C THR A 106 5.61 13.76 -2.87
N TRP A 107 4.76 14.66 -2.35
CA TRP A 107 4.79 15.00 -0.94
C TRP A 107 4.47 13.77 -0.09
N LEU A 108 3.42 13.04 -0.45
CA LEU A 108 2.99 11.84 0.27
C LEU A 108 4.02 10.70 0.13
N LEU A 109 4.46 10.40 -1.11
CA LEU A 109 5.28 9.23 -1.41
C LEU A 109 6.78 9.44 -1.15
N LYS A 110 7.32 10.64 -1.40
CA LYS A 110 8.74 10.92 -1.22
C LYS A 110 9.02 11.62 0.11
N LYS A 111 8.34 12.75 0.39
CA LYS A 111 8.62 13.52 1.61
C LYS A 111 8.14 12.76 2.85
N VAL A 112 6.86 12.43 2.94
CA VAL A 112 6.30 11.78 4.13
C VAL A 112 6.79 10.35 4.23
N LEU A 113 6.49 9.51 3.23
CA LEU A 113 6.73 8.08 3.30
C LEU A 113 8.23 7.73 3.33
N ARG A 114 9.01 8.25 2.37
CA ARG A 114 10.43 7.88 2.23
C ARG A 114 11.33 8.66 3.18
N THR A 115 11.17 10.00 3.23
CA THR A 115 12.09 10.85 3.98
C THR A 115 11.73 10.88 5.48
N ASP A 116 10.47 11.17 5.82
CA ASP A 116 10.10 11.35 7.22
C ASP A 116 9.99 10.01 7.97
N TRP A 117 9.42 8.98 7.34
CA TRP A 117 9.24 7.66 7.96
C TRP A 117 10.34 6.63 7.63
N GLY A 118 11.25 6.95 6.74
CA GLY A 118 12.36 6.08 6.37
C GLY A 118 11.92 4.78 5.67
N PHE A 119 10.77 4.80 4.96
CA PHE A 119 10.25 3.62 4.28
C PHE A 119 11.15 3.17 3.13
N ASN A 120 11.60 1.93 3.18
CA ASN A 120 12.46 1.33 2.16
C ASN A 120 11.82 0.13 1.42
N GLY A 121 10.56 -0.17 1.71
CA GLY A 121 9.76 -1.15 0.96
C GLY A 121 9.28 -0.61 -0.40
N TYR A 122 8.36 -1.32 -1.05
CA TYR A 122 7.80 -0.87 -2.33
C TYR A 122 6.42 -0.25 -2.18
N VAL A 123 6.10 0.67 -3.09
CA VAL A 123 4.78 1.29 -3.22
C VAL A 123 4.05 0.63 -4.39
N VAL A 124 2.86 0.11 -4.14
CA VAL A 124 1.99 -0.44 -5.18
C VAL A 124 0.77 0.47 -5.37
N SER A 125 0.25 0.58 -6.58
CA SER A 125 -1.01 1.28 -6.84
C SER A 125 -2.20 0.45 -6.35
N ASP A 126 -3.32 1.10 -6.03
CA ASP A 126 -4.61 0.40 -6.10
C ASP A 126 -4.86 -0.04 -7.55
N CYS A 127 -5.66 -1.11 -7.72
CA CYS A 127 -5.82 -1.75 -9.03
C CYS A 127 -6.51 -0.80 -10.01
N GLY A 128 -5.84 -0.50 -11.11
CA GLY A 128 -6.34 0.44 -12.11
C GLY A 128 -6.06 1.92 -11.80
N ALA A 129 -5.44 2.27 -10.66
CA ALA A 129 -5.23 3.67 -10.30
C ALA A 129 -4.36 4.47 -11.28
N PRO A 130 -3.32 3.92 -11.90
CA PRO A 130 -2.57 4.68 -12.91
C PRO A 130 -3.38 5.08 -14.13
N SER A 131 -4.31 4.26 -14.63
CA SER A 131 -5.17 4.67 -15.77
C SER A 131 -6.18 5.73 -15.41
N LEU A 132 -6.57 5.84 -14.12
CA LEU A 132 -7.45 6.92 -13.66
C LEU A 132 -6.83 8.30 -13.83
N LEU A 133 -5.51 8.41 -13.91
CA LEU A 133 -4.82 9.68 -14.18
C LEU A 133 -5.19 10.27 -15.54
N VAL A 134 -5.52 9.41 -16.51
CA VAL A 134 -6.00 9.80 -17.84
C VAL A 134 -7.53 9.91 -17.87
N THR A 135 -8.24 8.91 -17.35
CA THR A 135 -9.68 8.73 -17.59
C THR A 135 -10.55 9.53 -16.64
N HIS A 136 -10.23 9.62 -15.35
CA HIS A 136 -11.05 10.24 -14.32
C HIS A 136 -10.44 11.55 -13.80
N HIS A 137 -9.21 11.50 -13.29
CA HIS A 137 -8.55 12.73 -12.83
C HIS A 137 -8.21 13.71 -13.96
N LYS A 138 -8.09 13.21 -15.21
CA LYS A 138 -7.69 14.00 -16.39
C LYS A 138 -6.43 14.83 -16.14
N TYR A 139 -5.55 14.28 -15.31
CA TYR A 139 -4.31 14.92 -14.87
C TYR A 139 -3.25 14.91 -15.98
N VAL A 140 -3.27 13.86 -16.79
CA VAL A 140 -2.44 13.67 -17.98
C VAL A 140 -3.27 13.22 -19.16
N LYS A 141 -2.70 13.33 -20.38
CA LYS A 141 -3.41 13.04 -21.63
C LYS A 141 -3.15 11.63 -22.16
N THR A 142 -2.03 11.02 -21.81
CA THR A 142 -1.59 9.73 -22.37
C THR A 142 -1.16 8.74 -21.27
N PRO A 143 -1.28 7.43 -21.52
CA PRO A 143 -0.80 6.41 -20.61
C PRO A 143 0.72 6.49 -20.36
N GLU A 144 1.52 6.89 -21.36
CA GLU A 144 2.97 7.09 -21.21
C GLU A 144 3.29 8.20 -20.20
N ALA A 145 2.53 9.31 -20.26
CA ALA A 145 2.66 10.39 -19.29
C ALA A 145 2.22 9.94 -17.89
N ALA A 146 1.17 9.12 -17.79
CA ALA A 146 0.74 8.53 -16.52
C ALA A 146 1.83 7.63 -15.92
N ALA A 147 2.37 6.70 -16.71
CA ALA A 147 3.48 5.82 -16.31
C ALA A 147 4.70 6.61 -15.83
N THR A 148 5.09 7.63 -16.63
CA THR A 148 6.23 8.49 -16.33
C THR A 148 6.08 9.21 -15.00
N LEU A 149 4.95 9.88 -14.79
CA LEU A 149 4.74 10.66 -13.56
C LEU A 149 4.58 9.76 -12.35
N ALA A 150 3.89 8.63 -12.48
CA ALA A 150 3.72 7.66 -11.38
C ALA A 150 5.07 7.09 -10.94
N LEU A 151 5.90 6.62 -11.88
CA LEU A 151 7.25 6.13 -11.57
C LEU A 151 8.10 7.20 -10.90
N LYS A 152 8.12 8.41 -11.48
CA LYS A 152 8.87 9.56 -10.93
C LYS A 152 8.35 10.01 -9.58
N ALA A 153 7.06 9.84 -9.29
CA ALA A 153 6.51 10.13 -7.98
C ALA A 153 6.90 9.10 -6.91
N GLY A 154 7.33 7.90 -7.31
CA GLY A 154 7.78 6.85 -6.41
C GLY A 154 6.85 5.64 -6.32
N LEU A 155 5.93 5.47 -7.28
CA LEU A 155 5.17 4.24 -7.48
C LEU A 155 6.11 3.18 -8.07
N ASP A 156 6.30 2.06 -7.37
CA ASP A 156 7.24 1.02 -7.77
C ASP A 156 6.56 -0.12 -8.55
N LEU A 157 5.28 -0.39 -8.26
CA LEU A 157 4.51 -1.49 -8.85
C LEU A 157 3.09 -1.03 -9.16
N GLU A 158 2.58 -1.38 -10.33
CA GLU A 158 1.18 -1.19 -10.64
C GLU A 158 0.36 -2.47 -10.37
N CYS A 159 -0.92 -2.31 -10.09
CA CYS A 159 -1.90 -3.39 -9.98
C CYS A 159 -2.93 -3.26 -11.10
N GLY A 160 -2.95 -4.22 -12.05
CA GLY A 160 -4.08 -4.54 -12.90
C GLY A 160 -4.31 -3.73 -14.18
N ASP A 161 -3.49 -2.74 -14.50
CA ASP A 161 -3.73 -1.76 -15.58
C ASP A 161 -2.89 -1.93 -16.84
N ASN A 162 -1.77 -2.59 -16.73
CA ASN A 162 -0.74 -2.68 -17.76
C ASN A 162 -0.10 -1.33 -18.16
N VAL A 163 -0.27 -0.26 -17.38
CA VAL A 163 0.38 1.05 -17.62
C VAL A 163 1.89 0.95 -17.48
N TYR A 164 2.37 0.05 -16.61
CA TYR A 164 3.80 -0.24 -16.43
C TYR A 164 4.34 -1.30 -17.40
N ILE A 165 3.57 -1.77 -18.36
CA ILE A 165 4.04 -2.69 -19.39
C ILE A 165 4.36 -1.91 -20.66
N GLU A 166 3.43 -1.79 -21.60
CA GLU A 166 3.68 -1.15 -22.88
C GLU A 166 3.85 0.38 -22.76
N PRO A 167 2.99 1.14 -22.05
CA PRO A 167 3.17 2.57 -21.92
C PRO A 167 4.49 2.98 -21.24
N LEU A 168 4.92 2.27 -20.18
CA LEU A 168 6.21 2.56 -19.55
C LEU A 168 7.38 2.24 -20.47
N MET A 169 7.30 1.16 -21.23
CA MET A 169 8.33 0.82 -22.24
C MET A 169 8.40 1.88 -23.35
N ASN A 170 7.26 2.40 -23.79
CA ASN A 170 7.21 3.49 -24.75
C ASN A 170 7.79 4.79 -24.18
N ALA A 171 7.46 5.11 -22.92
CA ALA A 171 8.04 6.25 -22.22
C ALA A 171 9.57 6.15 -22.11
N TYR A 172 10.11 4.96 -21.83
CA TYR A 172 11.54 4.70 -21.80
C TYR A 172 12.18 4.93 -23.18
N LYS A 173 11.60 4.38 -24.25
CA LYS A 173 12.07 4.60 -25.63
C LYS A 173 12.05 6.06 -26.07
N GLN A 174 11.14 6.85 -25.49
CA GLN A 174 11.01 8.29 -25.72
C GLN A 174 11.87 9.14 -24.77
N TYR A 175 12.73 8.53 -23.96
CA TYR A 175 13.57 9.20 -22.97
C TYR A 175 12.79 9.99 -21.90
N MET A 176 11.51 9.65 -21.66
CA MET A 176 10.70 10.28 -20.62
C MET A 176 11.07 9.76 -19.23
N VAL A 177 11.58 8.53 -19.13
CA VAL A 177 12.11 7.91 -17.91
C VAL A 177 13.50 7.34 -18.19
N SER A 178 14.34 7.30 -17.16
CA SER A 178 15.67 6.72 -17.20
C SER A 178 15.67 5.26 -16.73
N GLU A 179 16.67 4.49 -17.15
CA GLU A 179 16.91 3.14 -16.63
C GLU A 179 17.09 3.13 -15.11
N ALA A 180 17.81 4.10 -14.55
CA ALA A 180 18.01 4.21 -13.10
C ALA A 180 16.72 4.41 -12.30
N GLU A 181 15.70 5.08 -12.86
CA GLU A 181 14.38 5.21 -12.23
C GLU A 181 13.64 3.86 -12.23
N ILE A 182 13.72 3.11 -13.33
CA ILE A 182 13.15 1.75 -13.45
C ILE A 182 13.87 0.79 -12.50
N ASP A 183 15.20 0.81 -12.47
CA ASP A 183 16.03 -0.03 -11.60
C ASP A 183 15.71 0.22 -10.12
N THR A 184 15.48 1.48 -9.76
CA THR A 184 15.10 1.84 -8.39
C THR A 184 13.78 1.17 -7.97
N ALA A 185 12.77 1.19 -8.83
CA ALA A 185 11.49 0.54 -8.57
C ALA A 185 11.63 -1.00 -8.55
N ALA A 186 12.33 -1.56 -9.54
CA ALA A 186 12.61 -2.98 -9.64
C ALA A 186 13.40 -3.50 -8.42
N TYR A 187 14.42 -2.78 -7.97
CA TYR A 187 15.19 -3.12 -6.78
C TYR A 187 14.30 -3.31 -5.53
N ARG A 188 13.37 -2.39 -5.29
CA ARG A 188 12.48 -2.47 -4.12
C ARG A 188 11.58 -3.71 -4.16
N ILE A 189 11.06 -4.03 -5.33
CA ILE A 189 10.21 -5.21 -5.55
C ILE A 189 11.04 -6.49 -5.40
N LEU A 190 12.21 -6.56 -6.04
CA LEU A 190 13.10 -7.72 -5.99
C LEU A 190 13.63 -7.94 -4.57
N ARG A 191 13.94 -6.87 -3.83
CA ARG A 191 14.32 -6.95 -2.42
C ARG A 191 13.22 -7.62 -1.59
N ALA A 192 11.96 -7.23 -1.77
CA ALA A 192 10.84 -7.88 -1.07
C ALA A 192 10.72 -9.38 -1.44
N ARG A 193 10.92 -9.74 -2.70
CA ARG A 193 10.96 -11.15 -3.15
C ARG A 193 12.12 -11.92 -2.53
N MET A 194 13.29 -11.30 -2.37
CA MET A 194 14.41 -11.92 -1.66
C MET A 194 14.08 -12.15 -0.18
N MET A 195 13.44 -11.18 0.48
CA MET A 195 13.00 -11.34 1.85
C MET A 195 11.91 -12.42 2.03
N LEU A 196 11.13 -12.70 0.99
CA LEU A 196 10.20 -13.83 0.94
C LEU A 196 10.90 -15.17 0.68
N GLY A 197 12.20 -15.17 0.39
CA GLY A 197 12.97 -16.39 0.09
C GLY A 197 12.66 -17.01 -1.26
N LEU A 198 12.08 -16.23 -2.22
CA LEU A 198 11.66 -16.78 -3.52
C LEU A 198 12.82 -17.22 -4.43
N PHE A 199 14.04 -16.81 -4.11
CA PHE A 199 15.27 -17.17 -4.84
C PHE A 199 16.18 -18.12 -4.07
N ASP A 200 15.79 -18.48 -2.82
CA ASP A 200 16.55 -19.38 -1.96
C ASP A 200 16.05 -20.82 -2.13
N ASP A 201 16.86 -21.77 -1.65
CA ASP A 201 16.41 -23.17 -1.48
C ASP A 201 15.13 -23.19 -0.60
N PRO A 202 14.01 -23.74 -1.07
CA PRO A 202 12.77 -23.79 -0.31
C PRO A 202 12.89 -24.39 1.09
N ALA A 203 13.82 -25.30 1.30
CA ALA A 203 14.06 -25.93 2.61
C ALA A 203 14.62 -24.96 3.66
N LYS A 204 15.18 -23.82 3.24
CA LYS A 204 15.73 -22.80 4.15
C LYS A 204 14.66 -21.85 4.70
N ASN A 205 13.50 -21.75 4.02
CA ASN A 205 12.43 -20.88 4.45
C ASN A 205 11.46 -21.65 5.36
N PRO A 206 11.38 -21.34 6.67
CA PRO A 206 10.53 -22.08 7.60
C PRO A 206 9.04 -21.99 7.28
N TYR A 207 8.61 -20.97 6.55
CA TYR A 207 7.21 -20.80 6.17
C TYR A 207 6.78 -21.77 5.05
N ASN A 208 7.69 -22.33 4.28
CA ASN A 208 7.38 -23.33 3.27
C ASN A 208 6.93 -24.68 3.86
N ALA A 209 7.20 -24.92 5.15
CA ALA A 209 6.70 -26.09 5.86
C ALA A 209 5.22 -25.99 6.27
N LEU A 210 4.57 -24.83 6.10
CA LEU A 210 3.16 -24.63 6.44
C LEU A 210 2.28 -25.42 5.46
N SER A 211 1.55 -26.42 5.98
CA SER A 211 0.62 -27.20 5.19
C SER A 211 -0.73 -26.48 4.98
N PRO A 212 -1.36 -26.61 3.82
CA PRO A 212 -2.75 -26.16 3.62
C PRO A 212 -3.76 -26.70 4.64
N SER A 213 -3.47 -27.82 5.30
CA SER A 213 -4.31 -28.41 6.34
C SER A 213 -4.46 -27.55 7.59
N ILE A 214 -3.63 -26.53 7.77
CA ILE A 214 -3.80 -25.57 8.89
C ILE A 214 -4.95 -24.59 8.64
N VAL A 215 -5.40 -24.42 7.42
CA VAL A 215 -6.52 -23.53 7.09
C VAL A 215 -7.79 -24.07 7.75
N GLY A 216 -8.41 -23.24 8.58
CA GLY A 216 -9.63 -23.63 9.31
C GLY A 216 -9.43 -24.74 10.36
N CYS A 217 -8.21 -24.99 10.82
CA CYS A 217 -7.96 -25.92 11.92
C CYS A 217 -8.60 -25.42 13.22
N GLU A 218 -8.81 -26.32 14.21
CA GLU A 218 -9.48 -25.97 15.47
C GLU A 218 -8.80 -24.79 16.19
N LYS A 219 -7.48 -24.70 16.15
CA LYS A 219 -6.76 -23.55 16.72
C LYS A 219 -7.20 -22.23 16.08
N HIS A 220 -7.34 -22.19 14.74
CA HIS A 220 -7.75 -20.98 14.03
C HIS A 220 -9.22 -20.65 14.28
N LYS A 221 -10.10 -21.65 14.36
CA LYS A 221 -11.52 -21.44 14.73
C LYS A 221 -11.67 -20.87 16.12
N ASN A 222 -10.92 -21.41 17.10
CA ASN A 222 -10.93 -20.92 18.47
C ASN A 222 -10.39 -19.48 18.57
N MET A 223 -9.32 -19.15 17.83
CA MET A 223 -8.81 -17.76 17.77
C MET A 223 -9.85 -16.81 17.16
N ALA A 224 -10.52 -17.22 16.09
CA ALA A 224 -11.56 -16.40 15.46
C ALA A 224 -12.76 -16.18 16.42
N LEU A 225 -13.18 -17.22 17.14
CA LEU A 225 -14.23 -17.13 18.13
C LEU A 225 -13.85 -16.17 19.27
N GLU A 226 -12.61 -16.26 19.76
CA GLU A 226 -12.15 -15.36 20.83
C GLU A 226 -12.05 -13.91 20.34
N ALA A 227 -11.53 -13.68 19.14
CA ALA A 227 -11.50 -12.36 18.53
C ALA A 227 -12.93 -11.78 18.41
N ALA A 228 -13.90 -12.59 17.96
CA ALA A 228 -15.29 -12.17 17.88
C ALA A 228 -15.87 -11.81 19.26
N ARG A 229 -15.60 -12.62 20.30
CA ARG A 229 -16.06 -12.34 21.67
C ARG A 229 -15.50 -11.03 22.21
N GLN A 230 -14.22 -10.76 21.97
CA GLN A 230 -13.58 -9.52 22.43
C GLN A 230 -13.96 -8.29 21.63
N SER A 231 -14.54 -8.44 20.44
CA SER A 231 -15.03 -7.34 19.61
C SER A 231 -16.47 -6.90 19.92
N LEU A 232 -17.19 -7.66 20.76
CA LEU A 232 -18.54 -7.30 21.18
C LEU A 232 -18.47 -6.21 22.26
N VAL A 233 -19.31 -5.17 22.10
CA VAL A 233 -19.44 -4.04 23.01
C VAL A 233 -20.78 -4.09 23.69
#